data_53ee01fa105f35ee117cf0a2d18a3ed7
#
_entry.id   53ee01fa105f35ee117cf0a2d18a3ed7
#
_cell.length_a   1.000
_cell.length_b   1.000
_cell.length_c   1.000
_cell.angle_alpha   90.00
_cell.angle_beta   90.00
_cell.angle_gamma   90.00
#
_symmetry.space_group_name_H-M   'P 1'
#
loop_
_entity.id
_entity.type
_entity.pdbx_description
1 polymer ?
#
loop_
_entity_poly.entity_id
_entity_poly.type
_entity_poly.pdbx_seq_one_letter_code
_entity_poly.pdbx_strand_id
1 'polypeptide(L)'
;MTTSMIRDISLADEGIQRIQWVEKFMPALNALREDFIKDQTFKGKTIVMSIHLEAKTAYLALTLQAAGANVIATGSNPLSTQDPIAAGLVKKGVTVYAWHGCTEEEYFMFLNKALDHMPDIIIDDGGDLVHLLHTTRKDAQKNLIGGSEETTTGVYRLKILEKEGKLEFPMIAVNDSYCKYLFDNRYGTGQSAWDGIIRSTNLTVTGKTAVIAGYGWCGKGCAMRAKGLGAHVIVTEVDPIKAIEAVMDGFEVMPMAEAAKVGDIFLTVTGDIDIITEKHFLSMKDGAICANAGHFDCEVSRKDLERICTSHYEARKNIEGYVLPNGKTVFLMAEGRLVNLAAGDGHPAEIMDLSFAMQSLAARYLLQHGQDMKPAVYTLPHELDTKVASIKLASMGYTIDTLTEAQKKYLGLD
;
A
#
# COMPACT_ATOMS: atom_id res chain seq x y z
N MET A 1 -7.49 -29.99 -8.30
CA MET A 1 -7.77 -28.70 -7.62
C MET A 1 -6.58 -28.40 -6.73
N THR A 2 -5.87 -27.32 -6.97
CA THR A 2 -4.81 -26.86 -6.09
C THR A 2 -5.44 -26.40 -4.77
N THR A 3 -4.99 -26.99 -3.67
CA THR A 3 -5.58 -26.70 -2.35
C THR A 3 -5.03 -25.37 -1.84
N SER A 4 -5.90 -24.43 -1.52
CA SER A 4 -5.52 -23.19 -0.82
C SER A 4 -4.81 -23.48 0.50
N MET A 5 -3.94 -22.59 0.93
CA MET A 5 -3.24 -22.63 2.21
C MET A 5 -3.60 -21.39 3.02
N ILE A 6 -4.44 -21.56 4.01
CA ILE A 6 -4.93 -20.50 4.90
C ILE A 6 -4.90 -20.99 6.35
N ARG A 7 -5.02 -20.08 7.31
CA ARG A 7 -4.99 -20.41 8.74
C ARG A 7 -6.18 -21.25 9.19
N ASP A 8 -7.39 -20.79 8.90
CA ASP A 8 -8.63 -21.41 9.39
C ASP A 8 -9.83 -21.05 8.51
N ILE A 9 -10.42 -22.04 7.86
CA ILE A 9 -11.61 -21.86 7.00
C ILE A 9 -12.87 -21.52 7.79
N SER A 10 -12.93 -21.81 9.09
CA SER A 10 -14.11 -21.52 9.91
C SER A 10 -14.37 -20.01 10.06
N LEU A 11 -13.36 -19.16 9.80
CA LEU A 11 -13.45 -17.70 9.79
C LEU A 11 -14.14 -17.11 8.55
N ALA A 12 -14.52 -17.96 7.59
CA ALA A 12 -14.97 -17.51 6.27
C ALA A 12 -16.21 -16.59 6.31
N ASP A 13 -17.17 -16.87 7.21
CA ASP A 13 -18.41 -16.07 7.29
C ASP A 13 -18.14 -14.65 7.75
N GLU A 14 -17.23 -14.47 8.72
CA GLU A 14 -16.76 -13.17 9.15
C GLU A 14 -16.07 -12.44 7.99
N GLY A 15 -15.18 -13.12 7.26
CA GLY A 15 -14.50 -12.55 6.11
C GLY A 15 -15.45 -12.10 5.01
N ILE A 16 -16.45 -12.92 4.68
CA ILE A 16 -17.48 -12.57 3.69
C ILE A 16 -18.26 -11.32 4.13
N GLN A 17 -18.64 -11.23 5.40
CA GLN A 17 -19.33 -10.07 5.94
C GLN A 17 -18.51 -8.79 5.81
N ARG A 18 -17.20 -8.85 6.11
CA ARG A 18 -16.27 -7.71 5.94
C ARG A 18 -16.12 -7.30 4.48
N ILE A 19 -16.04 -8.26 3.54
CA ILE A 19 -15.97 -8.00 2.09
C ILE A 19 -17.27 -7.34 1.61
N GLN A 20 -18.43 -7.83 2.04
CA GLN A 20 -19.75 -7.24 1.70
C GLN A 20 -19.91 -5.81 2.23
N TRP A 21 -19.27 -5.49 3.34
CA TRP A 21 -19.24 -4.11 3.86
C TRP A 21 -18.53 -3.18 2.90
N VAL A 22 -17.31 -3.51 2.49
CA VAL A 22 -16.52 -2.62 1.63
C VAL A 22 -17.09 -2.50 0.22
N GLU A 23 -17.71 -3.54 -0.32
CA GLU A 23 -18.41 -3.53 -1.61
C GLU A 23 -19.38 -2.35 -1.73
N LYS A 24 -20.10 -2.00 -0.66
CA LYS A 24 -21.06 -0.88 -0.64
C LYS A 24 -20.40 0.48 -0.78
N PHE A 25 -19.12 0.60 -0.44
CA PHE A 25 -18.36 1.84 -0.40
C PHE A 25 -17.31 1.95 -1.51
N MET A 26 -17.39 1.07 -2.53
CA MET A 26 -16.47 1.05 -3.66
C MET A 26 -17.22 1.23 -5.00
N PRO A 27 -17.93 2.37 -5.20
CA PRO A 27 -18.83 2.57 -6.34
C PRO A 27 -18.09 2.66 -7.68
N ALA A 28 -16.84 3.15 -7.73
CA ALA A 28 -16.07 3.21 -8.97
C ALA A 28 -15.71 1.78 -9.45
N LEU A 29 -15.26 0.94 -8.53
CA LEU A 29 -14.98 -0.46 -8.85
C LEU A 29 -16.26 -1.23 -9.19
N ASN A 30 -17.39 -0.93 -8.52
CA ASN A 30 -18.69 -1.53 -8.84
C ASN A 30 -19.12 -1.25 -10.27
N ALA A 31 -19.02 0.01 -10.73
CA ALA A 31 -19.37 0.39 -12.09
C ALA A 31 -18.50 -0.34 -13.13
N LEU A 32 -17.18 -0.43 -12.88
CA LEU A 32 -16.27 -1.17 -13.76
C LEU A 32 -16.55 -2.69 -13.74
N ARG A 33 -16.92 -3.23 -12.57
CA ARG A 33 -17.25 -4.65 -12.40
C ARG A 33 -18.44 -5.04 -13.28
N GLU A 34 -19.47 -4.21 -13.36
CA GLU A 34 -20.64 -4.47 -14.24
C GLU A 34 -20.21 -4.56 -15.71
N ASP A 35 -19.38 -3.63 -16.19
CA ASP A 35 -18.82 -3.66 -17.54
C ASP A 35 -18.02 -4.95 -17.79
N PHE A 36 -17.11 -5.29 -16.85
CA PHE A 36 -16.23 -6.45 -16.99
C PHE A 36 -17.00 -7.79 -16.99
N ILE A 37 -18.06 -7.92 -16.17
CA ILE A 37 -18.91 -9.10 -16.15
C ILE A 37 -19.65 -9.26 -17.48
N LYS A 38 -20.22 -8.16 -18.00
CA LYS A 38 -20.96 -8.16 -19.25
C LYS A 38 -20.07 -8.60 -20.41
N ASP A 39 -18.85 -8.11 -20.47
CA ASP A 39 -17.91 -8.39 -21.54
C ASP A 39 -17.09 -9.67 -21.32
N GLN A 40 -17.20 -10.29 -20.13
CA GLN A 40 -16.36 -11.43 -19.73
C GLN A 40 -14.86 -11.14 -19.93
N THR A 41 -14.42 -9.93 -19.53
CA THR A 41 -13.15 -9.31 -19.88
C THR A 41 -11.94 -10.20 -19.60
N PHE A 42 -11.96 -10.96 -18.49
CA PHE A 42 -10.83 -11.77 -18.04
C PHE A 42 -11.07 -13.29 -18.26
N LYS A 43 -12.02 -13.66 -19.11
CA LYS A 43 -12.36 -15.07 -19.33
C LYS A 43 -11.16 -15.90 -19.76
N GLY A 44 -10.90 -16.95 -19.00
CA GLY A 44 -9.81 -17.91 -19.27
C GLY A 44 -8.42 -17.38 -18.95
N LYS A 45 -8.29 -16.22 -18.29
CA LYS A 45 -7.03 -15.65 -17.86
C LYS A 45 -6.73 -15.97 -16.40
N THR A 46 -5.47 -16.27 -16.10
CA THR A 46 -4.97 -16.47 -14.75
C THR A 46 -4.32 -15.17 -14.26
N ILE A 47 -4.82 -14.65 -13.15
CA ILE A 47 -4.31 -13.44 -12.50
C ILE A 47 -3.77 -13.80 -11.12
N VAL A 48 -2.47 -13.59 -10.90
CA VAL A 48 -1.85 -13.73 -9.58
C VAL A 48 -1.74 -12.36 -8.95
N MET A 49 -2.26 -12.24 -7.73
CA MET A 49 -2.23 -11.00 -6.95
C MET A 49 -1.40 -11.20 -5.68
N SER A 50 -0.41 -10.34 -5.48
CA SER A 50 0.34 -10.19 -4.23
C SER A 50 0.15 -8.78 -3.73
N ILE A 51 -0.93 -8.56 -2.98
CA ILE A 51 -1.28 -7.28 -2.35
C ILE A 51 -1.65 -7.57 -0.89
N HIS A 52 -1.60 -6.56 -0.02
CA HIS A 52 -2.07 -6.71 1.36
C HIS A 52 -3.47 -7.33 1.40
N LEU A 53 -3.58 -8.56 1.95
CA LEU A 53 -4.80 -9.36 1.85
C LEU A 53 -5.81 -8.98 2.94
N GLU A 54 -6.58 -7.94 2.65
CA GLU A 54 -7.63 -7.38 3.47
C GLU A 54 -8.94 -7.21 2.66
N ALA A 55 -10.02 -6.66 3.24
CA ALA A 55 -11.36 -6.72 2.64
C ALA A 55 -11.46 -6.06 1.26
N LYS A 56 -10.78 -4.91 1.03
CA LYS A 56 -10.83 -4.20 -0.26
C LYS A 56 -10.08 -4.95 -1.34
N THR A 57 -8.91 -5.53 -1.00
CA THR A 57 -8.13 -6.42 -1.89
C THR A 57 -8.95 -7.65 -2.27
N ALA A 58 -9.65 -8.24 -1.31
CA ALA A 58 -10.54 -9.36 -1.59
C ALA A 58 -11.67 -8.98 -2.55
N TYR A 59 -12.20 -7.76 -2.42
CA TYR A 59 -13.24 -7.30 -3.33
C TYR A 59 -12.71 -7.07 -4.76
N LEU A 60 -11.47 -6.58 -4.92
CA LEU A 60 -10.81 -6.57 -6.23
C LEU A 60 -10.67 -7.99 -6.81
N ALA A 61 -10.20 -8.95 -6.02
CA ALA A 61 -10.09 -10.35 -6.44
C ALA A 61 -11.42 -10.94 -6.92
N LEU A 62 -12.51 -10.69 -6.17
CA LEU A 62 -13.86 -11.13 -6.55
C LEU A 62 -14.39 -10.40 -7.79
N THR A 63 -13.99 -9.16 -8.00
CA THR A 63 -14.33 -8.38 -9.21
C THR A 63 -13.72 -9.02 -10.46
N LEU A 64 -12.42 -9.33 -10.39
CA LEU A 64 -11.71 -9.99 -11.49
C LEU A 64 -12.24 -11.42 -11.74
N GLN A 65 -12.52 -12.17 -10.67
CA GLN A 65 -13.12 -13.52 -10.75
C GLN A 65 -14.50 -13.48 -11.42
N ALA A 66 -15.37 -12.54 -11.02
CA ALA A 66 -16.70 -12.39 -11.60
C ALA A 66 -16.66 -12.06 -13.10
N ALA A 67 -15.61 -11.41 -13.55
CA ALA A 67 -15.34 -11.11 -14.95
C ALA A 67 -14.65 -12.26 -15.71
N GLY A 68 -14.55 -13.45 -15.11
CA GLY A 68 -14.08 -14.69 -15.72
C GLY A 68 -12.62 -15.05 -15.48
N ALA A 69 -11.88 -14.33 -14.63
CA ALA A 69 -10.50 -14.67 -14.28
C ALA A 69 -10.42 -15.89 -13.36
N ASN A 70 -9.38 -16.70 -13.52
CA ASN A 70 -8.87 -17.60 -12.48
C ASN A 70 -7.93 -16.76 -11.58
N VAL A 71 -8.41 -16.38 -10.39
CA VAL A 71 -7.67 -15.51 -9.48
C VAL A 71 -6.96 -16.32 -8.40
N ILE A 72 -5.70 -16.04 -8.23
CA ILE A 72 -4.87 -16.57 -7.14
C ILE A 72 -4.39 -15.37 -6.30
N ALA A 73 -4.69 -15.39 -5.01
CA ALA A 73 -4.35 -14.30 -4.10
C ALA A 73 -3.34 -14.74 -3.05
N THR A 74 -2.37 -13.87 -2.78
CA THR A 74 -1.42 -13.98 -1.68
C THR A 74 -1.19 -12.61 -1.05
N GLY A 75 -0.61 -12.56 0.16
CA GLY A 75 -0.26 -11.30 0.81
C GLY A 75 1.07 -10.75 0.31
N SER A 76 1.27 -9.44 0.41
CA SER A 76 2.53 -8.75 0.13
C SER A 76 3.33 -8.40 1.40
N ASN A 77 2.84 -8.80 2.58
CA ASN A 77 3.50 -8.56 3.84
C ASN A 77 3.04 -9.59 4.89
N PRO A 78 3.94 -10.18 5.69
CA PRO A 78 3.59 -11.20 6.70
C PRO A 78 2.55 -10.78 7.73
N LEU A 79 2.48 -9.47 8.10
CA LEU A 79 1.56 -8.98 9.14
C LEU A 79 0.28 -8.34 8.59
N SER A 80 0.13 -8.20 7.27
CA SER A 80 -1.01 -7.49 6.69
C SER A 80 -2.18 -8.37 6.26
N THR A 81 -1.97 -9.70 6.17
CA THR A 81 -3.06 -10.62 5.87
C THR A 81 -4.07 -10.70 7.01
N GLN A 82 -5.35 -10.59 6.69
CA GLN A 82 -6.46 -10.83 7.62
C GLN A 82 -7.02 -12.24 7.40
N ASP A 83 -6.82 -13.16 8.36
CA ASP A 83 -7.20 -14.57 8.23
C ASP A 83 -8.68 -14.78 7.89
N PRO A 84 -9.66 -14.00 8.44
CA PRO A 84 -11.05 -14.11 8.01
C PRO A 84 -11.26 -13.80 6.53
N ILE A 85 -10.51 -12.83 6.00
CA ILE A 85 -10.58 -12.45 4.58
C ILE A 85 -10.04 -13.55 3.68
N ALA A 86 -8.88 -14.13 4.03
CA ALA A 86 -8.32 -15.26 3.32
C ALA A 86 -9.32 -16.44 3.27
N ALA A 87 -9.95 -16.76 4.39
CA ALA A 87 -10.98 -17.79 4.49
C ALA A 87 -12.23 -17.44 3.66
N GLY A 88 -12.69 -16.19 3.70
CA GLY A 88 -13.82 -15.70 2.92
C GLY A 88 -13.61 -15.86 1.42
N LEU A 89 -12.41 -15.51 0.93
CA LEU A 89 -12.03 -15.69 -0.48
C LEU A 89 -12.03 -17.16 -0.90
N VAL A 90 -11.47 -18.05 -0.08
CA VAL A 90 -11.48 -19.51 -0.36
C VAL A 90 -12.91 -20.02 -0.44
N LYS A 91 -13.79 -19.62 0.47
CA LYS A 91 -15.22 -19.99 0.44
C LYS A 91 -15.94 -19.45 -0.81
N LYS A 92 -15.46 -18.33 -1.38
CA LYS A 92 -15.95 -17.76 -2.66
C LYS A 92 -15.28 -18.37 -3.89
N GLY A 93 -14.40 -19.36 -3.73
CA GLY A 93 -13.76 -20.08 -4.83
C GLY A 93 -12.49 -19.45 -5.40
N VAL A 94 -11.91 -18.47 -4.73
CA VAL A 94 -10.58 -17.94 -5.05
C VAL A 94 -9.51 -18.82 -4.41
N THR A 95 -8.43 -19.10 -5.13
CA THR A 95 -7.27 -19.81 -4.57
C THR A 95 -6.44 -18.82 -3.74
N VAL A 96 -6.15 -19.16 -2.49
CA VAL A 96 -5.43 -18.29 -1.54
C VAL A 96 -4.25 -19.01 -0.91
N TYR A 97 -3.10 -18.35 -0.85
CA TYR A 97 -1.90 -18.77 -0.12
C TYR A 97 -1.47 -17.64 0.80
N ALA A 98 -2.02 -17.56 2.00
CA ALA A 98 -1.69 -16.52 2.97
C ALA A 98 -2.24 -16.82 4.37
N TRP A 99 -1.53 -16.37 5.41
CA TRP A 99 -2.05 -16.18 6.76
C TRP A 99 -1.30 -15.09 7.51
N HIS A 100 -1.92 -14.54 8.52
CA HIS A 100 -1.34 -13.52 9.39
C HIS A 100 -0.18 -14.06 10.20
N GLY A 101 0.94 -13.33 10.26
CA GLY A 101 2.10 -13.72 11.06
C GLY A 101 2.85 -14.92 10.47
N CYS A 102 2.87 -15.08 9.15
CA CYS A 102 3.71 -16.07 8.50
C CYS A 102 5.20 -15.70 8.65
N THR A 103 6.07 -16.72 8.67
CA THR A 103 7.53 -16.50 8.60
C THR A 103 7.94 -16.01 7.21
N GLU A 104 9.16 -15.51 7.08
CA GLU A 104 9.71 -15.11 5.78
C GLU A 104 9.77 -16.29 4.79
N GLU A 105 10.14 -17.49 5.27
CA GLU A 105 10.15 -18.70 4.44
C GLU A 105 8.74 -19.09 3.98
N GLU A 106 7.75 -19.00 4.86
CA GLU A 106 6.34 -19.24 4.51
C GLU A 106 5.84 -18.20 3.50
N TYR A 107 6.19 -16.92 3.69
CA TYR A 107 5.85 -15.84 2.77
C TYR A 107 6.36 -16.13 1.36
N PHE A 108 7.64 -16.42 1.19
CA PHE A 108 8.20 -16.77 -0.12
C PHE A 108 7.66 -18.09 -0.67
N MET A 109 7.33 -19.06 0.18
CA MET A 109 6.63 -20.28 -0.24
C MET A 109 5.26 -19.95 -0.84
N PHE A 110 4.49 -19.01 -0.26
CA PHE A 110 3.19 -18.60 -0.80
C PHE A 110 3.31 -17.94 -2.16
N LEU A 111 4.27 -17.01 -2.33
CA LEU A 111 4.55 -16.39 -3.62
C LEU A 111 4.89 -17.44 -4.69
N ASN A 112 5.76 -18.40 -4.35
CA ASN A 112 6.14 -19.47 -5.27
C ASN A 112 4.93 -20.35 -5.64
N LYS A 113 4.09 -20.73 -4.69
CA LYS A 113 2.85 -21.49 -4.95
C LYS A 113 1.86 -20.72 -5.82
N ALA A 114 1.75 -19.41 -5.63
CA ALA A 114 0.94 -18.57 -6.48
C ALA A 114 1.46 -18.57 -7.92
N LEU A 115 2.79 -18.48 -8.13
CA LEU A 115 3.43 -18.53 -9.44
C LEU A 115 3.36 -19.93 -10.11
N ASP A 116 3.14 -21.02 -9.36
CA ASP A 116 2.89 -22.36 -9.94
C ASP A 116 1.65 -22.39 -10.86
N HIS A 117 0.76 -21.41 -10.74
CA HIS A 117 -0.42 -21.25 -11.61
C HIS A 117 -0.13 -20.63 -12.97
N MET A 118 1.14 -20.30 -13.28
CA MET A 118 1.58 -19.75 -14.58
C MET A 118 0.73 -18.56 -15.04
N PRO A 119 0.80 -17.41 -14.37
CA PRO A 119 -0.08 -16.27 -14.61
C PRO A 119 0.00 -15.71 -16.03
N ASP A 120 -1.12 -15.22 -16.54
CA ASP A 120 -1.18 -14.31 -17.68
C ASP A 120 -0.89 -12.86 -17.25
N ILE A 121 -1.31 -12.48 -16.05
CA ILE A 121 -1.12 -11.14 -15.47
C ILE A 121 -0.74 -11.29 -14.00
N ILE A 122 0.16 -10.41 -13.54
CA ILE A 122 0.43 -10.23 -12.11
C ILE A 122 -0.03 -8.84 -11.65
N ILE A 123 -0.50 -8.77 -10.39
CA ILE A 123 -0.73 -7.52 -9.67
C ILE A 123 0.15 -7.59 -8.43
N ASP A 124 1.19 -6.77 -8.36
CA ASP A 124 2.23 -6.82 -7.34
C ASP A 124 2.21 -5.56 -6.47
N ASP A 125 2.68 -5.69 -5.25
CA ASP A 125 2.76 -4.60 -4.27
C ASP A 125 4.08 -4.71 -3.50
N GLY A 126 5.08 -3.99 -4.01
CA GLY A 126 6.45 -3.99 -3.52
C GLY A 126 7.46 -4.71 -4.42
N GLY A 127 7.00 -5.37 -5.48
CA GLY A 127 7.86 -5.96 -6.52
C GLY A 127 8.46 -7.32 -6.17
N ASP A 128 7.91 -8.09 -5.21
CA ASP A 128 8.46 -9.38 -4.84
C ASP A 128 8.08 -10.49 -5.83
N LEU A 129 6.87 -10.47 -6.42
CA LEU A 129 6.54 -11.36 -7.55
C LEU A 129 7.44 -11.07 -8.75
N VAL A 130 7.63 -9.79 -9.07
CA VAL A 130 8.54 -9.37 -10.16
C VAL A 130 9.96 -9.87 -9.88
N HIS A 131 10.46 -9.73 -8.65
CA HIS A 131 11.78 -10.22 -8.27
C HIS A 131 11.92 -11.73 -8.49
N LEU A 132 10.96 -12.52 -8.05
CA LEU A 132 10.97 -13.97 -8.26
C LEU A 132 10.93 -14.33 -9.75
N LEU A 133 10.08 -13.67 -10.52
CA LEU A 133 9.99 -13.88 -11.97
C LEU A 133 11.29 -13.56 -12.71
N HIS A 134 12.06 -12.59 -12.25
CA HIS A 134 13.37 -12.24 -12.85
C HIS A 134 14.54 -13.09 -12.34
N THR A 135 14.34 -13.86 -11.26
CA THR A 135 15.41 -14.66 -10.62
C THR A 135 15.13 -16.16 -10.67
N THR A 136 14.41 -16.67 -9.69
CA THR A 136 14.23 -18.11 -9.43
C THR A 136 13.03 -18.72 -10.13
N ARG A 137 12.06 -17.90 -10.62
CA ARG A 137 10.79 -18.34 -11.20
C ARG A 137 10.58 -17.83 -12.63
N LYS A 138 11.65 -17.82 -13.44
CA LYS A 138 11.54 -17.49 -14.88
C LYS A 138 10.65 -18.46 -15.67
N ASP A 139 10.48 -19.68 -15.17
CA ASP A 139 9.53 -20.65 -15.71
C ASP A 139 8.09 -20.14 -15.74
N ALA A 140 7.71 -19.35 -14.73
CA ALA A 140 6.35 -18.83 -14.60
C ALA A 140 6.05 -17.63 -15.53
N GLN A 141 7.03 -17.11 -16.25
CA GLN A 141 6.83 -16.09 -17.29
C GLN A 141 6.20 -16.66 -18.59
N LYS A 142 6.06 -17.97 -18.72
CA LYS A 142 5.65 -18.64 -19.99
C LYS A 142 4.39 -18.05 -20.63
N ASN A 143 3.38 -17.69 -19.82
CA ASN A 143 2.10 -17.14 -20.30
C ASN A 143 1.98 -15.64 -19.99
N LEU A 144 2.97 -15.05 -19.33
CA LEU A 144 2.87 -13.72 -18.77
C LEU A 144 2.81 -12.64 -19.87
N ILE A 145 1.76 -11.86 -19.87
CA ILE A 145 1.58 -10.69 -20.74
C ILE A 145 2.25 -9.47 -20.11
N GLY A 146 2.18 -9.35 -18.78
CA GLY A 146 2.74 -8.24 -18.02
C GLY A 146 2.13 -8.15 -16.63
N GLY A 147 2.42 -7.06 -15.95
CA GLY A 147 1.91 -6.83 -14.60
C GLY A 147 1.65 -5.37 -14.27
N SER A 148 1.13 -5.16 -13.07
CA SER A 148 0.96 -3.83 -12.48
C SER A 148 1.54 -3.76 -11.08
N GLU A 149 1.98 -2.57 -10.69
CA GLU A 149 2.61 -2.30 -9.39
C GLU A 149 1.81 -1.26 -8.61
N GLU A 150 1.49 -1.61 -7.36
CA GLU A 150 0.65 -0.81 -6.47
C GLU A 150 1.41 0.29 -5.74
N THR A 151 2.70 0.10 -5.44
CA THR A 151 3.39 0.96 -4.49
C THR A 151 4.66 1.63 -5.03
N THR A 152 4.98 2.79 -4.48
CA THR A 152 6.16 3.60 -4.85
C THR A 152 7.46 2.80 -4.78
N THR A 153 7.65 1.99 -3.74
CA THR A 153 8.87 1.18 -3.55
C THR A 153 9.03 0.15 -4.66
N GLY A 154 7.94 -0.53 -5.05
CA GLY A 154 7.96 -1.47 -6.17
C GLY A 154 8.25 -0.76 -7.49
N VAL A 155 7.64 0.41 -7.75
CA VAL A 155 7.93 1.20 -8.95
C VAL A 155 9.40 1.61 -9.02
N TYR A 156 10.05 1.95 -7.89
CA TYR A 156 11.49 2.22 -7.88
C TYR A 156 12.31 0.98 -8.28
N ARG A 157 11.97 -0.19 -7.75
CA ARG A 157 12.62 -1.47 -8.12
C ARG A 157 12.45 -1.76 -9.62
N LEU A 158 11.25 -1.54 -10.18
CA LEU A 158 10.97 -1.70 -11.60
C LEU A 158 11.82 -0.75 -12.47
N LYS A 159 11.89 0.54 -12.10
CA LYS A 159 12.69 1.54 -12.82
C LYS A 159 14.20 1.24 -12.77
N ILE A 160 14.68 0.61 -11.71
CA ILE A 160 16.07 0.11 -11.65
C ILE A 160 16.26 -1.02 -12.64
N LEU A 161 15.39 -2.04 -12.66
CA LEU A 161 15.46 -3.15 -13.61
C LEU A 161 15.38 -2.66 -15.06
N GLU A 162 14.50 -1.70 -15.36
CA GLU A 162 14.38 -1.08 -16.67
C GLU A 162 15.68 -0.38 -17.09
N LYS A 163 16.22 0.49 -16.20
CA LYS A 163 17.48 1.22 -16.45
C LYS A 163 18.66 0.30 -16.70
N GLU A 164 18.69 -0.86 -16.03
CA GLU A 164 19.71 -1.88 -16.20
C GLU A 164 19.47 -2.79 -17.44
N GLY A 165 18.35 -2.59 -18.15
CA GLY A 165 17.97 -3.44 -19.29
C GLY A 165 17.62 -4.88 -18.88
N LYS A 166 17.22 -5.09 -17.63
CA LYS A 166 16.91 -6.41 -17.06
C LYS A 166 15.41 -6.69 -16.93
N LEU A 167 14.55 -5.70 -17.12
CA LEU A 167 13.11 -5.90 -17.09
C LEU A 167 12.70 -6.73 -18.31
N GLU A 168 12.02 -7.88 -18.10
CA GLU A 168 11.76 -8.89 -19.15
C GLU A 168 10.32 -8.84 -19.71
N PHE A 169 9.42 -8.06 -19.09
CA PHE A 169 8.01 -7.91 -19.51
C PHE A 169 7.48 -6.52 -19.15
N PRO A 170 6.37 -6.05 -19.79
CA PRO A 170 5.82 -4.75 -19.49
C PRO A 170 5.19 -4.70 -18.10
N MET A 171 5.43 -3.60 -17.38
CA MET A 171 4.83 -3.31 -16.07
C MET A 171 4.13 -1.96 -16.08
N ILE A 172 2.92 -1.90 -15.54
CA ILE A 172 2.16 -0.66 -15.38
C ILE A 172 2.33 -0.15 -13.95
N ALA A 173 2.93 1.03 -13.80
CA ALA A 173 3.04 1.73 -12.53
C ALA A 173 1.68 2.35 -12.15
N VAL A 174 0.76 1.54 -11.60
CA VAL A 174 -0.54 2.05 -11.13
C VAL A 174 -0.35 3.07 -10.02
N ASN A 175 0.68 2.90 -9.18
CA ASN A 175 1.04 3.91 -8.18
C ASN A 175 1.19 5.32 -8.76
N ASP A 176 1.62 5.45 -10.02
CA ASP A 176 1.88 6.74 -10.66
C ASP A 176 0.63 7.32 -11.37
N SER A 177 -0.54 6.66 -11.28
CA SER A 177 -1.84 7.18 -11.74
C SER A 177 -2.37 8.26 -10.80
N TYR A 178 -2.99 9.32 -11.33
CA TYR A 178 -3.55 10.42 -10.53
C TYR A 178 -4.61 9.94 -9.53
N CYS A 179 -5.51 9.06 -9.96
CA CYS A 179 -6.52 8.48 -9.07
C CYS A 179 -5.95 7.53 -8.03
N LYS A 180 -4.67 7.18 -8.11
CA LYS A 180 -3.98 6.38 -7.09
C LYS A 180 -3.24 7.28 -6.11
N TYR A 181 -2.13 7.91 -6.49
CA TYR A 181 -1.23 8.54 -5.53
C TYR A 181 -1.80 9.80 -4.86
N LEU A 182 -2.66 10.57 -5.56
CA LEU A 182 -3.29 11.76 -4.97
C LEU A 182 -4.25 11.40 -3.82
N PHE A 183 -4.83 10.21 -3.83
CA PHE A 183 -5.85 9.78 -2.87
C PHE A 183 -5.33 8.72 -1.91
N ASP A 184 -4.84 7.61 -2.42
CA ASP A 184 -4.33 6.47 -1.67
C ASP A 184 -3.11 6.88 -0.82
N ASN A 185 -2.00 7.26 -1.47
CA ASN A 185 -0.78 7.61 -0.77
C ASN A 185 -0.98 8.80 0.17
N ARG A 186 -1.76 9.81 -0.23
CA ARG A 186 -1.98 11.03 0.56
C ARG A 186 -3.05 10.83 1.63
N TYR A 187 -4.30 10.63 1.23
CA TYR A 187 -5.43 10.58 2.17
C TYR A 187 -5.56 9.22 2.84
N GLY A 188 -5.31 8.14 2.10
CA GLY A 188 -5.34 6.78 2.62
C GLY A 188 -4.30 6.57 3.71
N THR A 189 -3.02 6.80 3.42
CA THR A 189 -1.93 6.68 4.39
C THR A 189 -2.10 7.67 5.54
N GLY A 190 -2.45 8.93 5.23
CA GLY A 190 -2.64 9.96 6.24
C GLY A 190 -3.70 9.58 7.28
N GLN A 191 -4.82 8.98 6.88
CA GLN A 191 -5.84 8.55 7.83
C GLN A 191 -5.45 7.26 8.54
N SER A 192 -5.09 6.23 7.78
CA SER A 192 -4.90 4.88 8.32
C SER A 192 -3.68 4.74 9.23
N ALA A 193 -2.60 5.49 8.99
CA ALA A 193 -1.44 5.48 9.87
C ALA A 193 -1.81 6.03 11.26
N TRP A 194 -2.54 7.15 11.32
CA TRP A 194 -3.00 7.71 12.60
C TRP A 194 -4.07 6.86 13.26
N ASP A 195 -4.94 6.19 12.49
CA ASP A 195 -5.88 5.21 13.05
C ASP A 195 -5.13 4.06 13.75
N GLY A 196 -4.13 3.49 13.10
CA GLY A 196 -3.29 2.45 13.70
C GLY A 196 -2.56 2.91 14.97
N ILE A 197 -1.97 4.12 14.95
CA ILE A 197 -1.28 4.70 16.10
C ILE A 197 -2.24 4.93 17.26
N ILE A 198 -3.36 5.60 17.02
CA ILE A 198 -4.34 5.96 18.06
C ILE A 198 -4.97 4.70 18.66
N ARG A 199 -5.39 3.74 17.83
CA ARG A 199 -6.00 2.49 18.25
C ARG A 199 -5.07 1.66 19.13
N SER A 200 -3.81 1.52 18.74
CA SER A 200 -2.84 0.69 19.47
C SER A 200 -2.36 1.34 20.75
N THR A 201 -2.10 2.64 20.73
CA THR A 201 -1.57 3.37 21.90
C THR A 201 -2.65 3.76 22.90
N ASN A 202 -3.87 4.06 22.42
CA ASN A 202 -4.93 4.71 23.20
C ASN A 202 -4.47 6.03 23.86
N LEU A 203 -3.63 6.79 23.15
CA LEU A 203 -3.09 8.07 23.60
C LEU A 203 -3.67 9.22 22.76
N THR A 204 -3.73 10.41 23.34
CA THR A 204 -4.07 11.62 22.60
C THR A 204 -2.92 12.03 21.67
N VAL A 205 -3.26 12.54 20.51
CA VAL A 205 -2.31 13.18 19.57
C VAL A 205 -2.24 14.68 19.83
N THR A 206 -3.35 15.27 20.29
CA THR A 206 -3.46 16.69 20.61
C THR A 206 -2.40 17.14 21.61
N GLY A 207 -1.70 18.22 21.30
CA GLY A 207 -0.67 18.82 22.13
C GLY A 207 0.69 18.11 22.09
N LYS A 208 0.83 17.00 21.34
CA LYS A 208 2.09 16.30 21.14
C LYS A 208 2.84 16.85 19.93
N THR A 209 4.15 16.68 19.93
CA THR A 209 5.00 16.92 18.77
C THR A 209 5.08 15.66 17.93
N ALA A 210 4.50 15.70 16.73
CA ALA A 210 4.55 14.64 15.75
C ALA A 210 5.64 14.93 14.71
N VAL A 211 6.62 14.07 14.61
CA VAL A 211 7.71 14.14 13.62
C VAL A 211 7.36 13.23 12.45
N ILE A 212 7.19 13.81 11.27
CA ILE A 212 6.92 13.09 10.03
C ILE A 212 8.21 13.07 9.21
N ALA A 213 8.79 11.89 9.02
CA ALA A 213 9.98 11.72 8.21
C ALA A 213 9.62 11.41 6.77
N GLY A 214 9.91 12.36 5.88
CA GLY A 214 9.53 12.36 4.46
C GLY A 214 8.32 13.24 4.17
N TYR A 215 8.37 14.00 3.05
CA TYR A 215 7.28 14.87 2.62
C TYR A 215 6.85 14.59 1.16
N GLY A 216 6.88 13.29 0.78
CA GLY A 216 6.19 12.78 -0.39
C GLY A 216 4.66 12.75 -0.15
N TRP A 217 3.91 12.10 -1.02
CA TRP A 217 2.44 12.07 -0.90
C TRP A 217 1.95 11.49 0.44
N CYS A 218 2.57 10.41 0.93
CA CYS A 218 2.26 9.84 2.24
C CYS A 218 2.56 10.85 3.36
N GLY A 219 3.73 11.48 3.33
CA GLY A 219 4.16 12.45 4.33
C GLY A 219 3.24 13.66 4.42
N LYS A 220 2.82 14.21 3.26
CA LYS A 220 1.83 15.29 3.18
C LYS A 220 0.51 14.92 3.86
N GLY A 221 0.00 13.73 3.57
CA GLY A 221 -1.22 13.23 4.18
C GLY A 221 -1.09 13.04 5.69
N CYS A 222 0.01 12.42 6.14
CA CYS A 222 0.29 12.20 7.55
C CYS A 222 0.46 13.51 8.33
N ALA A 223 1.20 14.48 7.79
CA ALA A 223 1.41 15.79 8.40
C ALA A 223 0.09 16.58 8.51
N MET A 224 -0.68 16.63 7.42
CA MET A 224 -2.00 17.27 7.41
C MET A 224 -2.94 16.66 8.45
N ARG A 225 -2.98 15.34 8.54
CA ARG A 225 -3.85 14.64 9.49
C ARG A 225 -3.41 14.85 10.93
N ALA A 226 -2.11 14.80 11.22
CA ALA A 226 -1.55 15.10 12.54
C ALA A 226 -1.93 16.53 13.01
N LYS A 227 -1.78 17.52 12.13
CA LYS A 227 -2.19 18.91 12.38
C LYS A 227 -3.70 18.99 12.69
N GLY A 228 -4.53 18.28 11.90
CA GLY A 228 -5.98 18.20 12.14
C GLY A 228 -6.36 17.55 13.48
N LEU A 229 -5.53 16.66 14.01
CA LEU A 229 -5.66 16.04 15.32
C LEU A 229 -5.09 16.92 16.46
N GLY A 230 -4.59 18.12 16.15
CA GLY A 230 -4.09 19.08 17.13
C GLY A 230 -2.63 18.84 17.55
N ALA A 231 -1.85 18.11 16.77
CA ALA A 231 -0.41 17.97 16.99
C ALA A 231 0.35 19.22 16.54
N HIS A 232 1.49 19.47 17.19
CA HIS A 232 2.57 20.28 16.63
C HIS A 232 3.37 19.40 15.66
N VAL A 233 3.44 19.77 14.38
CA VAL A 233 4.02 18.91 13.34
C VAL A 233 5.39 19.43 12.91
N ILE A 234 6.38 18.54 12.96
CA ILE A 234 7.72 18.74 12.43
C ILE A 234 7.90 17.77 11.26
N VAL A 235 8.43 18.26 10.15
CA VAL A 235 8.79 17.46 8.97
C VAL A 235 10.31 17.34 8.88
N THR A 236 10.80 16.15 8.60
CA THR A 236 12.21 15.95 8.21
C THR A 236 12.27 15.51 6.75
N GLU A 237 13.14 16.13 5.95
CA GLU A 237 13.21 15.90 4.50
C GLU A 237 14.62 16.14 4.00
N VAL A 238 15.01 15.46 2.91
CA VAL A 238 16.32 15.62 2.25
C VAL A 238 16.21 16.38 0.91
N ASP A 239 15.03 16.41 0.31
CA ASP A 239 14.74 17.15 -0.90
C ASP A 239 14.35 18.60 -0.53
N PRO A 240 15.17 19.62 -0.93
CA PRO A 240 14.89 21.00 -0.58
C PRO A 240 13.57 21.53 -1.16
N ILE A 241 13.09 20.98 -2.28
CA ILE A 241 11.81 21.38 -2.88
C ILE A 241 10.66 20.94 -1.99
N LYS A 242 10.66 19.67 -1.56
CA LYS A 242 9.66 19.15 -0.64
C LYS A 242 9.74 19.80 0.74
N ALA A 243 10.93 20.13 1.20
CA ALA A 243 11.12 20.85 2.45
C ALA A 243 10.50 22.27 2.40
N ILE A 244 10.70 23.03 1.30
CA ILE A 244 10.05 24.33 1.09
C ILE A 244 8.52 24.16 1.02
N GLU A 245 8.03 23.15 0.35
CA GLU A 245 6.59 22.84 0.27
C GLU A 245 6.02 22.61 1.68
N ALA A 246 6.70 21.82 2.53
CA ALA A 246 6.29 21.63 3.92
C ALA A 246 6.22 22.93 4.71
N VAL A 247 7.20 23.84 4.53
CA VAL A 247 7.18 25.17 5.16
C VAL A 247 5.99 26.00 4.66
N MET A 248 5.69 25.98 3.36
CA MET A 248 4.55 26.70 2.79
C MET A 248 3.20 26.14 3.26
N ASP A 249 3.12 24.83 3.56
CA ASP A 249 1.95 24.19 4.17
C ASP A 249 1.82 24.49 5.69
N GLY A 250 2.79 25.25 6.24
CA GLY A 250 2.78 25.74 7.61
C GLY A 250 3.28 24.73 8.63
N PHE A 251 4.25 23.90 8.24
CA PHE A 251 4.95 22.96 9.11
C PHE A 251 6.36 23.47 9.43
N GLU A 252 6.86 23.08 10.60
CA GLU A 252 8.26 23.27 10.96
C GLU A 252 9.11 22.21 10.26
N VAL A 253 10.29 22.61 9.77
CA VAL A 253 11.22 21.68 9.10
C VAL A 253 12.58 21.74 9.80
N MET A 254 13.11 20.57 10.15
CA MET A 254 14.45 20.44 10.74
C MET A 254 15.07 19.08 10.46
N PRO A 255 16.40 18.93 10.64
CA PRO A 255 17.04 17.60 10.56
C PRO A 255 16.54 16.65 11.63
N MET A 256 16.49 15.32 11.33
CA MET A 256 16.07 14.29 12.29
C MET A 256 16.84 14.35 13.61
N ALA A 257 18.13 14.67 13.60
CA ALA A 257 18.96 14.79 14.81
C ALA A 257 18.44 15.86 15.79
N GLU A 258 17.79 16.92 15.31
CA GLU A 258 17.16 17.94 16.15
C GLU A 258 15.71 17.55 16.48
N ALA A 259 14.96 17.04 15.51
CA ALA A 259 13.59 16.58 15.72
C ALA A 259 13.52 15.46 16.77
N ALA A 260 14.50 14.55 16.82
CA ALA A 260 14.58 13.47 17.80
C ALA A 260 14.58 13.98 19.27
N LYS A 261 15.12 15.17 19.53
CA LYS A 261 15.20 15.74 20.89
C LYS A 261 13.84 16.25 21.40
N VAL A 262 12.93 16.60 20.48
CA VAL A 262 11.67 17.29 20.80
C VAL A 262 10.42 16.52 20.42
N GLY A 263 10.54 15.48 19.60
CA GLY A 263 9.43 14.63 19.16
C GLY A 263 8.85 13.75 20.26
N ASP A 264 7.53 13.55 20.23
CA ASP A 264 6.81 12.59 21.06
C ASP A 264 6.37 11.36 20.26
N ILE A 265 5.96 11.57 18.98
CA ILE A 265 5.55 10.52 18.05
C ILE A 265 6.34 10.72 16.76
N PHE A 266 6.97 9.67 16.29
CA PHE A 266 7.74 9.64 15.04
C PHE A 266 7.05 8.72 14.06
N LEU A 267 6.76 9.21 12.84
CA LEU A 267 6.17 8.43 11.77
C LEU A 267 7.04 8.55 10.52
N THR A 268 7.65 7.43 10.11
CA THR A 268 8.49 7.38 8.91
C THR A 268 7.67 6.97 7.69
N VAL A 269 7.88 7.66 6.57
CA VAL A 269 7.17 7.49 5.29
C VAL A 269 8.06 7.85 4.10
N THR A 270 9.35 7.54 4.19
CA THR A 270 10.35 7.94 3.19
C THR A 270 10.49 6.92 2.07
N GLY A 271 10.26 5.63 2.37
CA GLY A 271 10.57 4.51 1.48
C GLY A 271 12.07 4.20 1.36
N ASP A 272 12.90 4.72 2.28
CA ASP A 272 14.35 4.53 2.33
C ASP A 272 14.73 3.74 3.60
N ILE A 273 16.00 3.56 3.88
CA ILE A 273 16.53 2.77 4.99
C ILE A 273 17.15 3.66 6.07
N ASP A 274 17.18 3.17 7.32
CA ASP A 274 17.94 3.77 8.44
C ASP A 274 17.65 5.26 8.69
N ILE A 275 16.38 5.65 8.62
CA ILE A 275 15.94 7.03 8.87
C ILE A 275 16.04 7.36 10.35
N ILE A 276 15.61 6.43 11.23
CA ILE A 276 15.77 6.54 12.68
C ILE A 276 16.70 5.44 13.16
N THR A 277 17.86 5.83 13.68
CA THR A 277 18.97 4.97 14.07
C THR A 277 19.39 5.21 15.53
N GLU A 278 20.39 4.47 16.02
CA GLU A 278 20.92 4.57 17.39
C GLU A 278 21.09 6.01 17.89
N LYS A 279 21.75 6.87 17.10
CA LYS A 279 22.03 8.28 17.49
C LYS A 279 20.75 9.06 17.78
N HIS A 280 19.66 8.72 17.09
CA HIS A 280 18.38 9.38 17.27
C HIS A 280 17.65 8.82 18.51
N PHE A 281 17.62 7.50 18.69
CA PHE A 281 17.01 6.86 19.87
C PHE A 281 17.60 7.37 21.19
N LEU A 282 18.94 7.48 21.27
CA LEU A 282 19.62 7.95 22.46
C LEU A 282 19.29 9.40 22.84
N SER A 283 18.87 10.23 21.84
CA SER A 283 18.49 11.62 22.06
C SER A 283 16.99 11.84 22.33
N MET A 284 16.15 10.85 22.04
CA MET A 284 14.70 10.93 22.21
C MET A 284 14.27 11.20 23.65
N LYS A 285 13.06 11.70 23.79
CA LYS A 285 12.38 11.78 25.09
C LYS A 285 12.08 10.38 25.62
N ASP A 286 11.97 10.27 26.95
CA ASP A 286 11.40 9.09 27.57
C ASP A 286 9.94 8.93 27.13
N GLY A 287 9.57 7.72 26.73
CA GLY A 287 8.23 7.42 26.22
C GLY A 287 7.99 7.79 24.75
N ALA A 288 9.03 8.16 23.99
CA ALA A 288 8.88 8.43 22.56
C ALA A 288 8.37 7.20 21.79
N ILE A 289 7.46 7.42 20.85
CA ILE A 289 6.81 6.37 20.05
C ILE A 289 7.30 6.46 18.61
N CYS A 290 7.85 5.38 18.08
CA CYS A 290 8.26 5.23 16.69
C CYS A 290 7.29 4.31 15.94
N ALA A 291 6.78 4.79 14.81
CA ALA A 291 5.93 4.06 13.90
C ALA A 291 6.44 4.23 12.46
N ASN A 292 6.17 3.26 11.61
CA ASN A 292 6.46 3.30 10.19
C ASN A 292 5.19 3.10 9.36
N ALA A 293 5.04 3.85 8.30
CA ALA A 293 4.05 3.63 7.26
C ALA A 293 4.67 3.61 5.85
N GLY A 294 6.00 3.46 5.77
CA GLY A 294 6.71 3.06 4.56
C GLY A 294 6.56 1.56 4.31
N HIS A 295 6.74 1.13 3.07
CA HIS A 295 6.41 -0.24 2.65
C HIS A 295 7.19 -1.33 3.41
N PHE A 296 8.48 -1.14 3.65
CA PHE A 296 9.34 -2.09 4.36
C PHE A 296 9.66 -1.63 5.79
N ASP A 297 10.06 -2.57 6.64
CA ASP A 297 10.39 -2.40 8.05
C ASP A 297 11.83 -1.91 8.30
N CYS A 298 12.42 -1.21 7.35
CA CYS A 298 13.82 -0.79 7.37
C CYS A 298 14.06 0.69 7.68
N GLU A 299 12.99 1.50 7.78
CA GLU A 299 13.12 2.94 8.06
C GLU A 299 13.46 3.23 9.52
N VAL A 300 12.83 2.51 10.46
CA VAL A 300 13.17 2.56 11.88
C VAL A 300 14.07 1.37 12.21
N SER A 301 15.32 1.62 12.55
CA SER A 301 16.32 0.55 12.75
C SER A 301 16.05 -0.27 14.01
N ARG A 302 15.16 -1.28 13.91
CA ARG A 302 14.93 -2.25 14.97
C ARG A 302 16.23 -2.92 15.42
N LYS A 303 17.10 -3.25 14.49
CA LYS A 303 18.43 -3.80 14.73
C LYS A 303 19.29 -2.93 15.66
N ASP A 304 19.22 -1.62 15.49
CA ASP A 304 19.91 -0.70 16.41
C ASP A 304 19.27 -0.71 17.80
N LEU A 305 17.93 -0.66 17.88
CA LEU A 305 17.21 -0.75 19.16
C LEU A 305 17.58 -2.03 19.92
N GLU A 306 17.54 -3.19 19.26
CA GLU A 306 17.91 -4.49 19.84
C GLU A 306 19.36 -4.53 20.32
N ARG A 307 20.27 -3.86 19.60
CA ARG A 307 21.69 -3.80 19.95
C ARG A 307 22.00 -2.90 21.15
N ILE A 308 21.32 -1.77 21.26
CA ILE A 308 21.61 -0.75 22.29
C ILE A 308 20.76 -0.89 23.56
N CYS A 309 19.60 -1.55 23.49
CA CYS A 309 18.73 -1.67 24.66
C CYS A 309 19.36 -2.53 25.76
N THR A 310 19.05 -2.20 27.00
CA THR A 310 19.39 -3.03 28.16
C THR A 310 18.37 -4.12 28.43
N SER A 311 17.13 -3.90 28.00
CA SER A 311 16.03 -4.86 28.00
C SER A 311 14.94 -4.40 27.05
N HIS A 312 14.10 -5.34 26.58
CA HIS A 312 12.89 -5.05 25.82
C HIS A 312 11.74 -5.93 26.31
N TYR A 313 10.51 -5.45 26.05
CA TYR A 313 9.29 -6.14 26.51
C TYR A 313 8.10 -5.74 25.65
N GLU A 314 7.09 -6.60 25.57
CA GLU A 314 5.81 -6.25 24.98
C GLU A 314 5.06 -5.27 25.92
N ALA A 315 5.00 -4.01 25.54
CA ALA A 315 4.29 -2.98 26.31
C ALA A 315 2.77 -3.05 26.11
N ARG A 316 2.34 -3.32 24.88
CA ARG A 316 0.95 -3.56 24.48
C ARG A 316 0.96 -4.42 23.21
N LYS A 317 -0.20 -4.97 22.82
CA LYS A 317 -0.33 -5.62 21.50
C LYS A 317 0.16 -4.68 20.39
N ASN A 318 1.08 -5.16 19.58
CA ASN A 318 1.75 -4.42 18.50
C ASN A 318 2.65 -3.24 18.96
N ILE A 319 3.08 -3.20 20.22
CA ILE A 319 3.99 -2.17 20.74
C ILE A 319 5.06 -2.84 21.61
N GLU A 320 6.31 -2.73 21.21
CA GLU A 320 7.47 -3.14 21.99
C GLU A 320 8.14 -1.94 22.65
N GLY A 321 8.49 -2.07 23.93
CA GLY A 321 9.26 -1.10 24.69
C GLY A 321 10.72 -1.53 24.79
N TYR A 322 11.63 -0.62 24.43
CA TYR A 322 13.08 -0.79 24.49
C TYR A 322 13.66 0.13 25.55
N VAL A 323 14.18 -0.43 26.63
CA VAL A 323 14.85 0.34 27.69
C VAL A 323 16.29 0.64 27.26
N LEU A 324 16.63 1.90 27.17
CA LEU A 324 17.95 2.37 26.70
C LEU A 324 18.95 2.50 27.86
N PRO A 325 20.27 2.52 27.60
CA PRO A 325 21.29 2.65 28.64
C PRO A 325 21.19 3.92 29.51
N ASN A 326 20.56 4.97 28.97
CA ASN A 326 20.30 6.21 29.73
C ASN A 326 19.04 6.17 30.61
N GLY A 327 18.41 4.99 30.76
CA GLY A 327 17.23 4.77 31.57
C GLY A 327 15.90 5.17 30.90
N LYS A 328 15.93 5.74 29.70
CA LYS A 328 14.72 6.07 28.94
C LYS A 328 14.17 4.85 28.22
N THR A 329 12.88 4.86 27.94
CA THR A 329 12.20 3.85 27.10
C THR A 329 11.74 4.47 25.80
N VAL A 330 12.01 3.82 24.69
CA VAL A 330 11.46 4.12 23.37
C VAL A 330 10.54 2.98 22.95
N PHE A 331 9.39 3.31 22.39
CA PHE A 331 8.42 2.35 21.94
C PHE A 331 8.47 2.21 20.42
N LEU A 332 8.51 0.97 19.91
CA LEU A 332 8.40 0.65 18.49
C LEU A 332 7.06 -0.03 18.22
N MET A 333 6.31 0.51 17.26
CA MET A 333 5.02 -0.04 16.84
C MET A 333 5.19 -1.03 15.70
N ALA A 334 4.38 -2.11 15.73
CA ALA A 334 4.25 -3.11 14.67
C ALA A 334 5.60 -3.64 14.16
N GLU A 335 6.58 -3.79 15.03
CA GLU A 335 7.94 -4.24 14.70
C GLU A 335 8.65 -3.37 13.63
N GLY A 336 8.25 -2.12 13.45
CA GLY A 336 8.71 -1.23 12.38
C GLY A 336 8.01 -1.44 11.03
N ARG A 337 7.05 -2.36 10.92
CA ARG A 337 6.24 -2.60 9.71
C ARG A 337 5.15 -1.55 9.54
N LEU A 338 4.43 -1.60 8.43
CA LEU A 338 3.31 -0.71 8.10
C LEU A 338 2.27 -0.68 9.24
N VAL A 339 2.29 0.39 10.04
CA VAL A 339 1.42 0.53 11.22
C VAL A 339 -0.07 0.54 10.86
N ASN A 340 -0.42 1.05 9.70
CA ASN A 340 -1.80 1.12 9.20
C ASN A 340 -2.41 -0.25 8.86
N LEU A 341 -1.59 -1.23 8.55
CA LEU A 341 -2.02 -2.59 8.18
C LEU A 341 -1.76 -3.61 9.29
N ALA A 342 -0.62 -3.52 9.96
CA ALA A 342 -0.29 -4.41 11.08
C ALA A 342 -1.11 -4.10 12.34
N ALA A 343 -1.50 -2.84 12.54
CA ALA A 343 -2.22 -2.37 13.71
C ALA A 343 -3.60 -1.74 13.41
N GLY A 344 -4.08 -1.82 12.16
CA GLY A 344 -5.35 -1.26 11.70
C GLY A 344 -5.97 -2.03 10.54
N ASP A 345 -7.03 -1.48 9.95
CA ASP A 345 -7.76 -2.09 8.83
C ASP A 345 -7.24 -1.60 7.45
N GLY A 346 -6.09 -0.92 7.41
CA GLY A 346 -5.55 -0.33 6.20
C GLY A 346 -6.28 0.93 5.73
N HIS A 347 -6.09 1.30 4.47
CA HIS A 347 -6.71 2.49 3.89
C HIS A 347 -8.24 2.38 3.82
N PRO A 348 -8.99 3.51 3.92
CA PRO A 348 -10.44 3.51 3.80
C PRO A 348 -10.94 2.91 2.48
N ALA A 349 -12.07 2.20 2.53
CA ALA A 349 -12.67 1.57 1.34
C ALA A 349 -12.93 2.57 0.20
N GLU A 350 -13.41 3.76 0.52
CA GLU A 350 -13.70 4.82 -0.45
C GLU A 350 -12.46 5.36 -1.17
N ILE A 351 -11.28 5.22 -0.54
CA ILE A 351 -9.99 5.56 -1.13
C ILE A 351 -9.47 4.42 -1.98
N MET A 352 -9.48 3.18 -1.46
CA MET A 352 -9.05 1.99 -2.21
C MET A 352 -9.95 1.68 -3.41
N ASP A 353 -11.18 2.19 -3.43
CA ASP A 353 -12.07 2.19 -4.57
C ASP A 353 -11.40 2.77 -5.83
N LEU A 354 -10.70 3.90 -5.69
CA LEU A 354 -9.97 4.55 -6.77
C LEU A 354 -8.75 3.73 -7.22
N SER A 355 -7.92 3.29 -6.27
CA SER A 355 -6.72 2.49 -6.54
C SER A 355 -7.06 1.18 -7.24
N PHE A 356 -8.07 0.47 -6.74
CA PHE A 356 -8.45 -0.83 -7.29
C PHE A 356 -9.27 -0.74 -8.58
N ALA A 357 -9.97 0.38 -8.81
CA ALA A 357 -10.49 0.72 -10.12
C ALA A 357 -9.33 0.86 -11.14
N MET A 358 -8.26 1.57 -10.78
CA MET A 358 -7.08 1.71 -11.65
C MET A 358 -6.35 0.37 -11.85
N GLN A 359 -6.22 -0.49 -10.82
CA GLN A 359 -5.65 -1.83 -10.95
C GLN A 359 -6.45 -2.71 -11.91
N SER A 360 -7.77 -2.71 -11.79
CA SER A 360 -8.63 -3.47 -12.69
C SER A 360 -8.55 -3.00 -14.15
N LEU A 361 -8.40 -1.67 -14.35
CA LEU A 361 -8.19 -1.08 -15.67
C LEU A 361 -6.78 -1.39 -16.20
N ALA A 362 -5.76 -1.44 -15.36
CA ALA A 362 -4.41 -1.85 -15.75
C ALA A 362 -4.38 -3.30 -16.24
N ALA A 363 -5.05 -4.21 -15.52
CA ALA A 363 -5.18 -5.59 -15.96
C ALA A 363 -5.89 -5.70 -17.31
N ARG A 364 -6.99 -4.94 -17.53
CA ARG A 364 -7.67 -4.88 -18.83
C ARG A 364 -6.78 -4.29 -19.92
N TYR A 365 -6.05 -3.22 -19.62
CA TYR A 365 -5.15 -2.56 -20.55
C TYR A 365 -4.05 -3.50 -21.04
N LEU A 366 -3.46 -4.29 -20.12
CA LEU A 366 -2.48 -5.32 -20.47
C LEU A 366 -3.07 -6.39 -21.39
N LEU A 367 -4.30 -6.86 -21.16
CA LEU A 367 -4.94 -7.82 -22.06
C LEU A 367 -5.13 -7.28 -23.48
N GLN A 368 -5.40 -5.98 -23.61
CA GLN A 368 -5.67 -5.33 -24.89
C GLN A 368 -4.39 -4.96 -25.65
N HIS A 369 -3.32 -4.61 -24.96
CA HIS A 369 -2.13 -4.00 -25.53
C HIS A 369 -0.82 -4.68 -25.17
N GLY A 370 -0.79 -5.48 -24.11
CA GLY A 370 0.46 -5.97 -23.50
C GLY A 370 1.32 -6.85 -24.42
N GLN A 371 0.71 -7.56 -25.37
CA GLN A 371 1.47 -8.38 -26.33
C GLN A 371 2.33 -7.53 -27.28
N ASP A 372 1.93 -6.30 -27.54
CA ASP A 372 2.64 -5.36 -28.43
C ASP A 372 3.57 -4.42 -27.64
N MET A 373 3.48 -4.44 -26.31
CA MET A 373 4.30 -3.61 -25.43
C MET A 373 5.71 -4.22 -25.24
N LYS A 374 6.71 -3.36 -25.28
CA LYS A 374 8.07 -3.76 -24.94
C LYS A 374 8.24 -3.88 -23.43
N PRO A 375 9.24 -4.65 -22.95
CA PRO A 375 9.62 -4.63 -21.53
C PRO A 375 10.04 -3.21 -21.11
N ALA A 376 9.18 -2.53 -20.36
CA ALA A 376 9.37 -1.18 -19.83
C ALA A 376 8.34 -0.89 -18.72
N VAL A 377 8.54 0.19 -17.98
CA VAL A 377 7.58 0.70 -16.99
C VAL A 377 6.70 1.74 -17.66
N TYR A 378 5.40 1.50 -17.64
CA TYR A 378 4.39 2.35 -18.25
C TYR A 378 3.48 2.99 -17.22
N THR A 379 2.91 4.13 -17.55
CA THR A 379 1.75 4.72 -16.87
C THR A 379 0.48 4.47 -17.68
N LEU A 380 -0.67 4.38 -17.01
CA LEU A 380 -1.94 4.30 -17.72
C LEU A 380 -2.26 5.61 -18.46
N PRO A 381 -2.99 5.55 -19.59
CA PRO A 381 -3.51 6.74 -20.25
C PRO A 381 -4.36 7.59 -19.29
N HIS A 382 -4.18 8.91 -19.34
CA HIS A 382 -4.86 9.87 -18.46
C HIS A 382 -6.40 9.80 -18.54
N GLU A 383 -6.93 9.38 -19.69
CA GLU A 383 -8.37 9.19 -19.90
C GLU A 383 -8.97 8.14 -18.95
N LEU A 384 -8.18 7.17 -18.53
CA LEU A 384 -8.61 6.16 -17.54
C LEU A 384 -8.71 6.76 -16.15
N ASP A 385 -7.77 7.62 -15.75
CA ASP A 385 -7.88 8.41 -14.52
C ASP A 385 -9.14 9.28 -14.54
N THR A 386 -9.36 10.02 -15.63
CA THR A 386 -10.54 10.87 -15.82
C THR A 386 -11.83 10.07 -15.73
N LYS A 387 -11.88 8.87 -16.34
CA LYS A 387 -13.05 7.97 -16.27
C LYS A 387 -13.34 7.57 -14.81
N VAL A 388 -12.33 7.12 -14.09
CA VAL A 388 -12.49 6.68 -12.67
C VAL A 388 -12.93 7.86 -11.80
N ALA A 389 -12.28 9.02 -11.93
CA ALA A 389 -12.64 10.22 -11.18
C ALA A 389 -14.09 10.67 -11.47
N SER A 390 -14.52 10.62 -12.72
CA SER A 390 -15.89 10.98 -13.10
C SER A 390 -16.93 10.04 -12.51
N ILE A 391 -16.69 8.73 -12.53
CA ILE A 391 -17.57 7.75 -11.90
C ILE A 391 -17.64 8.01 -10.39
N LYS A 392 -16.51 8.27 -9.75
CA LYS A 392 -16.46 8.57 -8.31
C LYS A 392 -17.22 9.83 -7.94
N LEU A 393 -17.02 10.94 -8.68
CA LEU A 393 -17.75 12.19 -8.45
C LEU A 393 -19.26 12.00 -8.60
N ALA A 394 -19.69 11.31 -9.67
CA ALA A 394 -21.10 11.03 -9.90
C ALA A 394 -21.70 10.18 -8.77
N SER A 395 -20.97 9.19 -8.25
CA SER A 395 -21.43 8.35 -7.13
C SER A 395 -21.59 9.13 -5.80
N MET A 396 -20.83 10.22 -5.65
CA MET A 396 -20.92 11.15 -4.51
C MET A 396 -22.00 12.23 -4.69
N GLY A 397 -22.67 12.26 -5.85
CA GLY A 397 -23.70 13.25 -6.17
C GLY A 397 -23.17 14.63 -6.59
N TYR A 398 -21.87 14.71 -6.94
CA TYR A 398 -21.28 15.97 -7.40
C TYR A 398 -21.30 16.07 -8.92
N THR A 399 -21.55 17.28 -9.40
CA THR A 399 -21.42 17.67 -10.81
C THR A 399 -20.37 18.77 -10.93
N ILE A 400 -19.68 18.83 -12.05
CA ILE A 400 -18.65 19.83 -12.34
C ILE A 400 -19.01 20.58 -13.63
N ASP A 401 -18.40 21.74 -13.83
CA ASP A 401 -18.55 22.51 -15.05
C ASP A 401 -17.99 21.75 -16.27
N THR A 402 -18.55 22.06 -17.43
CA THR A 402 -18.07 21.57 -18.73
C THR A 402 -17.58 22.74 -19.57
N LEU A 403 -16.48 22.52 -20.32
CA LEU A 403 -15.94 23.53 -21.20
C LEU A 403 -16.93 23.81 -22.33
N THR A 404 -17.17 25.11 -22.59
CA THR A 404 -17.87 25.56 -23.81
C THR A 404 -17.01 25.35 -25.05
N GLU A 405 -17.61 25.32 -26.23
CA GLU A 405 -16.86 25.17 -27.48
C GLU A 405 -15.82 26.30 -27.66
N ALA A 406 -16.16 27.54 -27.25
CA ALA A 406 -15.21 28.65 -27.28
C ALA A 406 -13.99 28.41 -26.36
N GLN A 407 -14.20 27.82 -25.19
CA GLN A 407 -13.11 27.48 -24.25
C GLN A 407 -12.26 26.32 -24.79
N LYS A 408 -12.88 25.28 -25.35
CA LYS A 408 -12.15 24.17 -25.99
C LYS A 408 -11.25 24.71 -27.11
N LYS A 409 -11.83 25.52 -28.01
CA LYS A 409 -11.07 26.13 -29.08
C LYS A 409 -9.91 26.99 -28.59
N TYR A 410 -10.13 27.81 -27.56
CA TYR A 410 -9.06 28.63 -26.96
C TYR A 410 -7.91 27.79 -26.36
N LEU A 411 -8.23 26.63 -25.79
CA LEU A 411 -7.29 25.70 -25.21
C LEU A 411 -6.68 24.70 -26.21
N GLY A 412 -7.12 24.73 -27.51
CA GLY A 412 -6.66 23.78 -28.52
C GLY A 412 -7.07 22.33 -28.25
N LEU A 413 -8.27 22.13 -27.70
CA LEU A 413 -8.86 20.83 -27.36
C LEU A 413 -9.95 20.39 -28.34
N ASP A 414 -9.90 20.87 -29.55
CA ASP A 414 -10.86 20.53 -30.62
C ASP A 414 -10.59 19.15 -31.22
#